data_50c0f7e5cae0064aa8cb7faac14d2e6c
#
_entry.id   50c0f7e5cae0064aa8cb7faac14d2e6c
#
_cell.length_a   1.000
_cell.length_b   1.000
_cell.length_c   1.000
_cell.angle_alpha   90.00
_cell.angle_beta   90.00
_cell.angle_gamma   90.00
#
_symmetry.space_group_name_H-M   'P 1'
#
loop_
_entity.id
_entity.type
_entity.pdbx_description
1 polymer ?
#
loop_
_entity_poly.entity_id
_entity_poly.type
_entity_poly.pdbx_seq_one_letter_code
_entity_poly.pdbx_strand_id
1 'polypeptide(L)'
;MSSFPERQDVRRFMSRIERVLRRSPVTGLATVLVAWVLALSAVSASAQVLPGIGRTATPKEIAAWDIDVRPDFKGLPKGAGSVAQGQDLWEGKCASCHGIFGESNEVFSPLVGGTTAKDVETGRVARLTDASFPGRTTLMKVPTVSTLWDYINRAMPWNAPKSLKPDEVYAVTAFLLNLGGIVPDNFTLSDRNIGEVQNRMPNRNGMTLEH
;
A
#
# COMPACT_ATOMS: atom_id res chain seq x y z
N MET A 1 24.02 -38.95 13.09
CA MET A 1 24.58 -38.49 11.81
C MET A 1 23.98 -39.36 10.73
N SER A 2 22.96 -38.88 10.06
CA SER A 2 22.23 -39.60 9.00
C SER A 2 22.76 -39.06 7.65
N SER A 3 23.41 -39.93 6.89
CA SER A 3 23.95 -39.61 5.55
C SER A 3 22.83 -39.57 4.53
N PHE A 4 22.62 -38.42 3.90
CA PHE A 4 21.77 -38.27 2.72
C PHE A 4 22.33 -39.09 1.55
N PRO A 5 21.48 -39.74 0.72
CA PRO A 5 21.95 -40.49 -0.43
C PRO A 5 22.57 -39.56 -1.48
N GLU A 6 23.70 -40.00 -1.99
CA GLU A 6 24.59 -39.28 -2.88
C GLU A 6 23.92 -38.93 -4.23
N ARG A 7 24.11 -37.72 -4.72
CA ARG A 7 23.50 -37.16 -5.95
C ARG A 7 23.69 -38.01 -7.21
N GLN A 8 24.63 -38.95 -7.21
CA GLN A 8 24.90 -39.85 -8.32
C GLN A 8 23.82 -40.95 -8.50
N ASP A 9 23.20 -41.41 -7.41
CA ASP A 9 22.15 -42.45 -7.47
C ASP A 9 20.84 -41.90 -8.05
N VAL A 10 20.51 -40.67 -7.76
CA VAL A 10 19.32 -39.98 -8.31
C VAL A 10 19.42 -39.80 -9.82
N ARG A 11 20.63 -39.45 -10.33
CA ARG A 11 20.85 -39.26 -11.76
C ARG A 11 20.77 -40.62 -12.53
N ARG A 12 21.26 -41.72 -11.95
CA ARG A 12 21.14 -43.05 -12.53
C ARG A 12 19.71 -43.55 -12.54
N PHE A 13 18.95 -43.25 -11.51
CA PHE A 13 17.53 -43.59 -11.43
C PHE A 13 16.70 -42.85 -12.51
N MET A 14 16.89 -41.52 -12.63
CA MET A 14 16.22 -40.71 -13.63
C MET A 14 16.55 -41.15 -15.08
N SER A 15 17.80 -41.45 -15.36
CA SER A 15 18.21 -41.93 -16.71
C SER A 15 17.67 -43.33 -17.08
N ARG A 16 17.29 -44.12 -16.09
CA ARG A 16 16.56 -45.38 -16.33
C ARG A 16 15.10 -45.17 -16.67
N ILE A 17 14.44 -44.25 -15.99
CA ILE A 17 13.05 -43.85 -16.24
C ILE A 17 12.90 -43.27 -17.66
N GLU A 18 13.79 -42.35 -18.05
CA GLU A 18 13.76 -41.79 -19.41
C GLU A 18 13.96 -42.83 -20.53
N ARG A 19 14.77 -43.86 -20.30
CA ARG A 19 14.96 -44.97 -21.29
C ARG A 19 13.75 -45.89 -21.41
N VAL A 20 13.02 -46.08 -20.34
CA VAL A 20 11.80 -46.93 -20.37
C VAL A 20 10.65 -46.18 -21.07
N LEU A 21 10.54 -44.85 -20.84
CA LEU A 21 9.50 -44.01 -21.45
C LEU A 21 9.70 -43.78 -22.96
N ARG A 22 10.94 -43.91 -23.49
CA ARG A 22 11.22 -43.76 -24.94
C ARG A 22 10.95 -44.96 -25.80
N ARG A 23 10.65 -46.15 -25.22
CA ARG A 23 10.62 -47.41 -26.00
C ARG A 23 9.25 -47.99 -26.33
N SER A 24 8.13 -47.37 -25.96
CA SER A 24 6.80 -47.92 -26.21
C SER A 24 5.90 -46.86 -26.87
N PRO A 25 5.41 -47.08 -28.10
CA PRO A 25 4.47 -46.15 -28.75
C PRO A 25 3.13 -46.06 -28.01
N VAL A 26 2.82 -47.04 -27.14
CA VAL A 26 1.61 -47.07 -26.32
C VAL A 26 1.69 -46.12 -25.14
N THR A 27 2.89 -45.79 -24.61
CA THR A 27 3.07 -44.84 -23.48
C THR A 27 2.88 -43.39 -23.91
N GLY A 28 3.14 -43.06 -25.17
CA GLY A 28 2.89 -41.73 -25.70
C GLY A 28 1.39 -41.36 -25.75
N LEU A 29 0.57 -42.32 -26.15
CA LEU A 29 -0.90 -42.12 -26.22
C LEU A 29 -1.51 -42.01 -24.81
N ALA A 30 -1.03 -42.83 -23.87
CA ALA A 30 -1.50 -42.81 -22.48
C ALA A 30 -1.12 -41.51 -21.75
N THR A 31 0.09 -41.01 -21.95
CA THR A 31 0.50 -39.71 -21.34
C THR A 31 -0.26 -38.52 -21.91
N VAL A 32 -0.56 -38.50 -23.21
CA VAL A 32 -1.39 -37.48 -23.83
C VAL A 32 -2.83 -37.52 -23.29
N LEU A 33 -3.41 -38.73 -23.17
CA LEU A 33 -4.76 -38.89 -22.62
C LEU A 33 -4.84 -38.45 -21.16
N VAL A 34 -3.87 -38.80 -20.32
CA VAL A 34 -3.81 -38.36 -18.91
C VAL A 34 -3.63 -36.82 -18.81
N ALA A 35 -2.81 -36.24 -19.66
CA ALA A 35 -2.65 -34.75 -19.71
C ALA A 35 -3.96 -34.07 -20.16
N TRP A 36 -4.69 -34.64 -21.12
CA TRP A 36 -6.00 -34.10 -21.53
C TRP A 36 -7.07 -34.25 -20.45
N VAL A 37 -7.10 -35.37 -19.72
CA VAL A 37 -8.03 -35.58 -18.60
C VAL A 37 -7.71 -34.60 -17.45
N LEU A 38 -6.44 -34.36 -17.14
CA LEU A 38 -6.04 -33.40 -16.13
C LEU A 38 -6.32 -31.95 -16.58
N ALA A 39 -6.16 -31.62 -17.85
CA ALA A 39 -6.51 -30.33 -18.41
C ALA A 39 -8.03 -30.07 -18.41
N LEU A 40 -8.83 -31.07 -18.69
CA LEU A 40 -10.29 -30.98 -18.63
C LEU A 40 -10.82 -30.87 -17.18
N SER A 41 -10.11 -31.44 -16.19
CA SER A 41 -10.49 -31.32 -14.78
C SER A 41 -10.15 -29.95 -14.19
N ALA A 42 -9.24 -29.21 -14.78
CA ALA A 42 -8.84 -27.86 -14.30
C ALA A 42 -9.85 -26.75 -14.68
N VAL A 43 -10.81 -27.02 -15.57
CA VAL A 43 -11.74 -25.99 -16.10
C VAL A 43 -12.97 -25.75 -15.20
N SER A 44 -13.14 -26.46 -14.11
CA SER A 44 -14.38 -26.38 -13.31
C SER A 44 -14.21 -25.92 -11.87
N ALA A 45 -13.21 -25.09 -11.55
CA ALA A 45 -13.21 -24.32 -10.31
C ALA A 45 -14.04 -23.03 -10.49
N SER A 46 -15.27 -23.14 -10.99
CA SER A 46 -16.25 -22.07 -10.83
C SER A 46 -16.51 -21.93 -9.34
N ALA A 47 -16.26 -20.74 -8.78
CA ALA A 47 -16.67 -20.42 -7.42
C ALA A 47 -18.18 -20.75 -7.32
N GLN A 48 -18.51 -21.83 -6.63
CA GLN A 48 -19.90 -22.18 -6.41
C GLN A 48 -20.51 -21.11 -5.53
N VAL A 49 -21.38 -20.29 -6.12
CA VAL A 49 -22.28 -19.44 -5.35
C VAL A 49 -23.16 -20.39 -4.55
N LEU A 50 -22.91 -20.51 -3.25
CA LEU A 50 -23.74 -21.32 -2.37
C LEU A 50 -25.13 -20.70 -2.31
N PRO A 51 -26.17 -21.38 -2.83
CA PRO A 51 -27.51 -20.81 -2.85
C PRO A 51 -28.01 -20.57 -1.42
N GLY A 52 -28.52 -19.37 -1.16
CA GLY A 52 -29.06 -19.00 0.14
C GLY A 52 -28.03 -18.45 1.14
N ILE A 53 -26.75 -18.31 0.77
CA ILE A 53 -25.74 -17.64 1.60
C ILE A 53 -25.45 -16.25 1.03
N GLY A 54 -25.81 -15.23 1.80
CA GLY A 54 -25.65 -13.85 1.41
C GLY A 54 -26.69 -13.39 0.38
N ARG A 55 -26.63 -12.11 0.05
CA ARG A 55 -27.41 -11.45 -0.99
C ARG A 55 -26.59 -10.33 -1.62
N THR A 56 -26.98 -9.88 -2.77
CA THR A 56 -26.40 -8.68 -3.38
C THR A 56 -26.69 -7.47 -2.48
N ALA A 57 -25.65 -6.71 -2.16
CA ALA A 57 -25.77 -5.47 -1.39
C ALA A 57 -26.56 -4.43 -2.19
N THR A 58 -27.42 -3.69 -1.54
CA THR A 58 -28.12 -2.57 -2.16
C THR A 58 -27.18 -1.39 -2.39
N PRO A 59 -27.45 -0.47 -3.35
CA PRO A 59 -26.63 0.73 -3.54
C PRO A 59 -26.48 1.57 -2.27
N LYS A 60 -27.50 1.63 -1.41
CA LYS A 60 -27.46 2.35 -0.13
C LYS A 60 -26.49 1.70 0.86
N GLU A 61 -26.42 0.38 0.89
CA GLU A 61 -25.48 -0.35 1.74
C GLU A 61 -24.05 -0.18 1.23
N ILE A 62 -23.84 -0.26 -0.09
CA ILE A 62 -22.54 -0.01 -0.70
C ILE A 62 -22.08 1.40 -0.37
N ALA A 63 -22.91 2.43 -0.59
CA ALA A 63 -22.56 3.82 -0.33
C ALA A 63 -22.22 4.11 1.13
N ALA A 64 -22.77 3.34 2.09
CA ALA A 64 -22.45 3.49 3.51
C ALA A 64 -21.03 2.97 3.86
N TRP A 65 -20.48 2.07 3.06
CA TRP A 65 -19.15 1.46 3.28
C TRP A 65 -18.08 1.98 2.31
N ASP A 66 -18.48 2.50 1.15
CA ASP A 66 -17.60 3.08 0.12
C ASP A 66 -17.26 4.52 0.49
N ILE A 67 -16.46 4.67 1.54
CA ILE A 67 -16.05 5.96 2.13
C ILE A 67 -14.55 6.23 2.01
N ASP A 68 -13.82 5.34 1.38
CA ASP A 68 -12.37 5.44 1.19
C ASP A 68 -12.01 6.38 0.03
N VAL A 69 -10.86 7.02 0.19
CA VAL A 69 -10.25 7.82 -0.89
C VAL A 69 -9.16 6.99 -1.55
N ARG A 70 -9.41 6.62 -2.80
CA ARG A 70 -8.52 5.74 -3.56
C ARG A 70 -7.28 6.48 -4.11
N PRO A 71 -6.23 5.76 -4.52
CA PRO A 71 -5.04 6.38 -5.13
C PRO A 71 -5.33 7.20 -6.39
N ASP A 72 -6.43 6.92 -7.11
CA ASP A 72 -6.93 7.68 -8.25
C ASP A 72 -7.82 8.87 -7.85
N PHE A 73 -7.87 9.20 -6.56
CA PHE A 73 -8.68 10.25 -5.93
C PHE A 73 -10.19 10.09 -6.06
N LYS A 74 -10.68 8.93 -6.49
CA LYS A 74 -12.11 8.63 -6.39
C LYS A 74 -12.51 8.53 -4.91
N GLY A 75 -13.71 9.03 -4.60
CA GLY A 75 -14.19 9.13 -3.23
C GLY A 75 -13.72 10.37 -2.48
N LEU A 76 -12.86 11.21 -3.05
CA LEU A 76 -12.33 12.41 -2.41
C LEU A 76 -13.44 13.45 -2.24
N PRO A 77 -13.77 13.87 -0.99
CA PRO A 77 -14.74 14.94 -0.76
C PRO A 77 -14.24 16.29 -1.30
N LYS A 78 -15.17 17.15 -1.73
CA LYS A 78 -14.85 18.53 -2.05
C LYS A 78 -14.44 19.30 -0.81
N GLY A 79 -13.45 20.15 -0.93
CA GLY A 79 -12.96 20.99 0.16
C GLY A 79 -11.59 21.57 -0.11
N ALA A 80 -11.15 22.43 0.81
CA ALA A 80 -9.85 23.05 0.80
C ALA A 80 -9.41 23.45 2.21
N GLY A 81 -8.08 23.46 2.44
CA GLY A 81 -7.50 23.94 3.70
C GLY A 81 -6.07 24.41 3.51
N SER A 82 -5.73 25.52 4.16
CA SER A 82 -4.39 26.09 4.11
C SER A 82 -3.45 25.47 5.15
N VAL A 83 -2.15 25.61 4.93
CA VAL A 83 -1.11 25.25 5.91
C VAL A 83 -1.35 25.93 7.25
N ALA A 84 -1.63 27.24 7.25
CA ALA A 84 -1.88 27.99 8.48
C ALA A 84 -3.09 27.47 9.25
N GLN A 85 -4.22 27.20 8.58
CA GLN A 85 -5.39 26.59 9.21
C GLN A 85 -5.06 25.19 9.75
N GLY A 86 -4.22 24.44 9.03
CA GLY A 86 -3.76 23.13 9.45
C GLY A 86 -2.90 23.19 10.70
N GLN A 87 -2.05 24.21 10.85
CA GLN A 87 -1.25 24.41 12.04
C GLN A 87 -2.13 24.66 13.28
N ASP A 88 -3.11 25.55 13.20
CA ASP A 88 -4.03 25.82 14.32
C ASP A 88 -4.78 24.55 14.76
N LEU A 89 -5.26 23.75 13.80
CA LEU A 89 -5.93 22.49 14.06
C LEU A 89 -4.98 21.44 14.66
N TRP A 90 -3.74 21.41 14.16
CA TRP A 90 -2.70 20.50 14.62
C TRP A 90 -2.36 20.75 16.08
N GLU A 91 -2.11 21.98 16.46
CA GLU A 91 -1.78 22.35 17.83
C GLU A 91 -2.93 22.00 18.79
N GLY A 92 -4.18 22.16 18.36
CA GLY A 92 -5.35 21.88 19.20
C GLY A 92 -5.77 20.42 19.28
N LYS A 93 -5.48 19.60 18.25
CA LYS A 93 -6.05 18.25 18.15
C LYS A 93 -5.02 17.11 17.90
N CYS A 94 -3.81 17.43 17.49
CA CYS A 94 -2.83 16.42 17.03
C CYS A 94 -1.52 16.43 17.83
N ALA A 95 -1.04 17.63 18.19
CA ALA A 95 0.27 17.83 18.76
C ALA A 95 0.48 17.12 20.11
N SER A 96 -0.56 16.91 20.89
CA SER A 96 -0.48 16.17 22.16
C SER A 96 0.06 14.74 22.00
N CYS A 97 -0.17 14.12 20.84
CA CYS A 97 0.31 12.76 20.53
C CYS A 97 1.47 12.78 19.53
N HIS A 98 1.45 13.71 18.57
CA HIS A 98 2.39 13.71 17.45
C HIS A 98 3.51 14.76 17.55
N GLY A 99 3.56 15.53 18.61
CA GLY A 99 4.48 16.64 18.75
C GLY A 99 4.08 17.86 17.90
N ILE A 100 4.65 19.03 18.20
CA ILE A 100 4.32 20.28 17.50
C ILE A 100 4.77 20.23 16.03
N PHE A 101 5.90 19.58 15.78
CA PHE A 101 6.50 19.45 14.44
C PHE A 101 6.35 18.03 13.84
N GLY A 102 5.44 17.21 14.36
CA GLY A 102 5.24 15.83 13.87
C GLY A 102 6.37 14.88 14.24
N GLU A 103 7.21 15.28 15.20
CA GLU A 103 8.32 14.49 15.75
C GLU A 103 7.85 13.32 16.62
N SER A 104 6.60 13.38 17.06
CA SER A 104 5.95 12.40 17.93
C SER A 104 6.55 12.33 19.36
N ASN A 105 6.35 11.23 20.03
CA ASN A 105 6.78 10.99 21.42
C ASN A 105 7.29 9.55 21.56
N GLU A 106 7.47 9.09 22.81
CA GLU A 106 7.95 7.73 23.09
C GLU A 106 6.99 6.63 22.62
N VAL A 107 5.71 6.94 22.44
CA VAL A 107 4.66 5.95 22.09
C VAL A 107 4.43 5.85 20.58
N PHE A 108 4.43 7.00 19.88
CA PHE A 108 4.13 7.06 18.46
C PHE A 108 5.38 7.32 17.62
N SER A 109 5.46 6.67 16.46
CA SER A 109 6.54 6.93 15.52
C SER A 109 6.44 8.33 14.91
N PRO A 110 7.56 9.01 14.62
CA PRO A 110 7.57 10.30 13.93
C PRO A 110 6.79 10.28 12.62
N LEU A 111 6.08 11.35 12.34
CA LEU A 111 5.35 11.51 11.08
C LEU A 111 6.23 12.13 10.00
N VAL A 112 7.13 13.02 10.38
CA VAL A 112 8.02 13.76 9.48
C VAL A 112 9.49 13.51 9.81
N GLY A 113 10.37 13.94 8.91
CA GLY A 113 11.82 13.75 8.99
C GLY A 113 12.30 12.56 8.15
N GLY A 114 13.59 12.53 7.89
CA GLY A 114 14.24 11.47 7.11
C GLY A 114 14.06 11.58 5.59
N THR A 115 13.27 12.51 5.10
CA THR A 115 13.12 12.85 3.69
C THR A 115 13.99 14.06 3.30
N THR A 116 14.38 14.14 2.04
CA THR A 116 15.19 15.22 1.47
C THR A 116 14.52 15.80 0.22
N ALA A 117 14.97 16.98 -0.22
CA ALA A 117 14.52 17.54 -1.50
C ALA A 117 14.81 16.61 -2.69
N LYS A 118 15.89 15.83 -2.62
CA LYS A 118 16.22 14.83 -3.65
C LYS A 118 15.22 13.70 -3.69
N ASP A 119 14.70 13.26 -2.53
CA ASP A 119 13.65 12.23 -2.47
C ASP A 119 12.34 12.76 -3.09
N VAL A 120 12.00 14.02 -2.84
CA VAL A 120 10.84 14.69 -3.49
C VAL A 120 11.02 14.74 -5.01
N GLU A 121 12.22 15.05 -5.50
CA GLU A 121 12.54 15.08 -6.93
C GLU A 121 12.42 13.68 -7.57
N THR A 122 13.06 12.69 -6.96
CA THR A 122 13.15 11.33 -7.51
C THR A 122 11.92 10.47 -7.23
N GLY A 123 11.15 10.79 -6.18
CA GLY A 123 10.06 9.97 -5.70
C GLY A 123 10.51 8.69 -5.00
N ARG A 124 11.76 8.64 -4.55
CA ARG A 124 12.37 7.51 -3.84
C ARG A 124 13.13 7.99 -2.63
N VAL A 125 12.78 7.47 -1.46
CA VAL A 125 13.43 7.83 -0.20
C VAL A 125 14.66 6.96 0.01
N ALA A 126 15.83 7.55 -0.20
CA ALA A 126 17.11 6.84 -0.10
C ALA A 126 17.35 6.20 1.28
N ARG A 127 16.95 6.88 2.36
CA ARG A 127 17.12 6.37 3.74
C ARG A 127 16.27 5.15 4.09
N LEU A 128 15.28 4.79 3.30
CA LEU A 128 14.52 3.54 3.53
C LEU A 128 15.36 2.29 3.32
N THR A 129 16.41 2.38 2.50
CA THR A 129 17.37 1.29 2.24
C THR A 129 18.62 1.38 3.11
N ASP A 130 18.77 2.45 3.91
CA ASP A 130 19.90 2.65 4.82
C ASP A 130 19.64 1.94 6.15
N ALA A 131 20.35 0.85 6.39
CA ALA A 131 20.26 0.06 7.62
C ALA A 131 20.78 0.83 8.86
N SER A 132 21.60 1.87 8.67
CA SER A 132 22.11 2.71 9.76
C SER A 132 21.11 3.77 10.24
N PHE A 133 20.06 4.03 9.46
CA PHE A 133 19.02 4.99 9.80
C PHE A 133 17.84 4.28 10.49
N PRO A 134 17.70 4.39 11.83
CA PRO A 134 16.68 3.65 12.58
C PRO A 134 15.27 4.23 12.43
N GLY A 135 15.17 5.51 12.11
CA GLY A 135 13.90 6.25 12.06
C GLY A 135 13.16 6.03 10.75
N ARG A 136 11.96 5.44 10.81
CA ARG A 136 11.08 5.29 9.65
C ARG A 136 9.80 6.09 9.86
N THR A 137 9.83 7.34 9.42
CA THR A 137 8.69 8.25 9.55
C THR A 137 7.55 7.90 8.60
N THR A 138 6.37 8.46 8.85
CA THR A 138 5.21 8.25 7.99
C THR A 138 5.47 8.77 6.58
N LEU A 139 6.01 10.00 6.44
CA LEU A 139 6.27 10.60 5.12
C LEU A 139 7.36 9.89 4.31
N MET A 140 8.28 9.17 4.97
CA MET A 140 9.22 8.29 4.25
C MET A 140 8.53 7.10 3.61
N LYS A 141 7.44 6.60 4.19
CA LYS A 141 6.81 5.32 3.80
C LYS A 141 5.59 5.50 2.92
N VAL A 142 4.79 6.54 3.16
CA VAL A 142 3.51 6.74 2.46
C VAL A 142 3.75 7.15 1.00
N PRO A 143 3.32 6.34 0.02
CA PRO A 143 3.56 6.63 -1.38
C PRO A 143 2.54 7.57 -1.99
N THR A 144 1.33 7.67 -1.40
CA THR A 144 0.23 8.47 -1.95
C THR A 144 -0.33 9.46 -0.95
N VAL A 145 -0.57 10.68 -1.41
CA VAL A 145 -1.21 11.71 -0.60
C VAL A 145 -2.67 11.38 -0.29
N SER A 146 -3.33 10.63 -1.16
CA SER A 146 -4.70 10.12 -0.92
C SER A 146 -4.76 9.21 0.31
N THR A 147 -3.78 8.31 0.49
CA THR A 147 -3.70 7.47 1.69
C THR A 147 -3.51 8.30 2.96
N LEU A 148 -2.67 9.34 2.90
CA LEU A 148 -2.46 10.24 4.03
C LEU A 148 -3.76 10.98 4.39
N TRP A 149 -4.43 11.55 3.39
CA TRP A 149 -5.71 12.26 3.55
C TRP A 149 -6.79 11.33 4.11
N ASP A 150 -6.95 10.16 3.53
CA ASP A 150 -7.96 9.18 3.89
C ASP A 150 -7.76 8.65 5.32
N TYR A 151 -6.51 8.39 5.70
CA TYR A 151 -6.21 7.94 7.07
C TYR A 151 -6.55 9.02 8.10
N ILE A 152 -6.20 10.29 7.84
CA ILE A 152 -6.56 11.42 8.70
C ILE A 152 -8.09 11.53 8.80
N ASN A 153 -8.80 11.45 7.68
CA ASN A 153 -10.26 11.56 7.63
C ASN A 153 -10.97 10.46 8.42
N ARG A 154 -10.47 9.22 8.33
CA ARG A 154 -11.17 8.06 8.93
C ARG A 154 -10.73 7.72 10.34
N ALA A 155 -9.46 7.95 10.68
CA ALA A 155 -8.86 7.42 11.90
C ALA A 155 -8.37 8.50 12.87
N MET A 156 -8.22 9.76 12.44
CA MET A 156 -7.70 10.83 13.27
C MET A 156 -8.72 11.94 13.56
N PRO A 157 -8.65 12.58 14.75
CA PRO A 157 -7.84 12.22 15.92
C PRO A 157 -8.27 10.87 16.49
N TRP A 158 -7.31 10.08 16.98
CA TRP A 158 -7.57 8.71 17.44
C TRP A 158 -8.63 8.61 18.55
N ASN A 159 -8.68 9.60 19.44
CA ASN A 159 -9.68 9.70 20.50
C ASN A 159 -11.07 10.18 20.01
N ALA A 160 -11.17 10.68 18.77
CA ALA A 160 -12.41 11.15 18.15
C ALA A 160 -12.40 10.92 16.62
N PRO A 161 -12.37 9.66 16.14
CA PRO A 161 -12.32 9.35 14.72
C PRO A 161 -13.51 9.96 13.97
N LYS A 162 -13.29 10.41 12.73
CA LYS A 162 -14.32 11.03 11.86
C LYS A 162 -14.92 12.33 12.39
N SER A 163 -14.28 12.99 13.37
CA SER A 163 -14.75 14.28 13.90
C SER A 163 -14.33 15.48 13.06
N LEU A 164 -13.36 15.33 12.16
CA LEU A 164 -12.90 16.40 11.29
C LEU A 164 -13.82 16.56 10.08
N LYS A 165 -14.08 17.80 9.69
CA LYS A 165 -14.74 18.14 8.44
C LYS A 165 -13.74 18.00 7.27
N PRO A 166 -14.20 17.81 6.02
CA PRO A 166 -13.30 17.71 4.87
C PRO A 166 -12.27 18.85 4.77
N ASP A 167 -12.67 20.09 4.96
CA ASP A 167 -11.75 21.24 4.94
C ASP A 167 -10.68 21.16 6.03
N GLU A 168 -11.05 20.67 7.23
CA GLU A 168 -10.10 20.46 8.32
C GLU A 168 -9.10 19.34 7.98
N VAL A 169 -9.54 18.29 7.31
CA VAL A 169 -8.65 17.20 6.83
C VAL A 169 -7.68 17.72 5.78
N TYR A 170 -8.15 18.53 4.82
CA TYR A 170 -7.27 19.20 3.84
C TYR A 170 -6.24 20.08 4.54
N ALA A 171 -6.66 20.88 5.52
CA ALA A 171 -5.77 21.78 6.26
C ALA A 171 -4.68 21.00 7.02
N VAL A 172 -5.06 20.00 7.80
CA VAL A 172 -4.11 19.16 8.55
C VAL A 172 -3.17 18.40 7.61
N THR A 173 -3.69 17.91 6.48
CA THR A 173 -2.85 17.26 5.45
C THR A 173 -1.86 18.27 4.85
N ALA A 174 -2.30 19.49 4.52
CA ALA A 174 -1.42 20.55 4.00
C ALA A 174 -0.31 20.88 4.98
N PHE A 175 -0.63 21.05 6.27
CA PHE A 175 0.36 21.33 7.31
C PHE A 175 1.39 20.18 7.45
N LEU A 176 0.94 18.94 7.47
CA LEU A 176 1.86 17.79 7.56
C LEU A 176 2.78 17.67 6.33
N LEU A 177 2.27 17.97 5.14
CA LEU A 177 3.07 18.03 3.91
C LEU A 177 4.07 19.19 3.94
N ASN A 178 3.70 20.31 4.56
CA ASN A 178 4.58 21.47 4.76
C ASN A 178 5.70 21.13 5.75
N LEU A 179 5.40 20.54 6.89
CA LEU A 179 6.39 20.05 7.83
C LEU A 179 7.40 19.07 7.17
N GLY A 180 6.94 18.31 6.20
CA GLY A 180 7.78 17.42 5.38
C GLY A 180 8.54 18.11 4.25
N GLY A 181 8.42 19.42 4.08
CA GLY A 181 9.07 20.18 3.01
C GLY A 181 8.52 19.92 1.60
N ILE A 182 7.30 19.36 1.51
CA ILE A 182 6.68 18.95 0.23
C ILE A 182 5.92 20.14 -0.41
N VAL A 183 5.30 20.98 0.42
CA VAL A 183 4.58 22.18 -0.01
C VAL A 183 5.05 23.41 0.77
N PRO A 184 4.97 24.62 0.21
CA PRO A 184 5.39 25.86 0.88
C PRO A 184 4.37 26.32 1.95
N ASP A 185 4.77 27.25 2.80
CA ASP A 185 3.97 27.76 3.94
C ASP A 185 2.64 28.40 3.52
N ASN A 186 2.62 29.03 2.36
CA ASN A 186 1.43 29.72 1.82
C ASN A 186 0.53 28.80 0.99
N PHE A 187 0.71 27.47 1.07
CA PHE A 187 -0.03 26.52 0.25
C PHE A 187 -1.43 26.28 0.80
N THR A 188 -2.38 26.12 -0.12
CA THR A 188 -3.73 25.62 0.18
C THR A 188 -3.97 24.34 -0.60
N LEU A 189 -4.19 23.24 0.12
CA LEU A 189 -4.53 21.95 -0.45
C LEU A 189 -6.04 21.87 -0.68
N SER A 190 -6.45 21.28 -1.81
CA SER A 190 -7.86 21.12 -2.17
C SER A 190 -8.09 19.86 -3.00
N ASP A 191 -9.37 19.48 -3.18
CA ASP A 191 -9.79 18.43 -4.12
C ASP A 191 -9.32 18.67 -5.56
N ARG A 192 -9.03 19.92 -5.94
CA ARG A 192 -8.61 20.30 -7.29
C ARG A 192 -7.12 20.15 -7.54
N ASN A 193 -6.27 20.29 -6.52
CA ASN A 193 -4.82 20.30 -6.67
C ASN A 193 -4.08 19.16 -5.96
N ILE A 194 -4.77 18.35 -5.18
CA ILE A 194 -4.15 17.22 -4.47
C ILE A 194 -3.50 16.21 -5.43
N GLY A 195 -4.03 16.04 -6.62
CA GLY A 195 -3.44 15.22 -7.67
C GLY A 195 -2.07 15.72 -8.15
N GLU A 196 -1.87 17.04 -8.17
CA GLU A 196 -0.56 17.64 -8.51
C GLU A 196 0.44 17.44 -7.37
N VAL A 197 -0.03 17.50 -6.11
CA VAL A 197 0.79 17.24 -4.92
C VAL A 197 1.29 15.81 -4.89
N GLN A 198 0.53 14.85 -5.44
CA GLN A 198 0.98 13.45 -5.58
C GLN A 198 2.34 13.35 -6.27
N ASN A 199 2.63 14.20 -7.25
CA ASN A 199 3.91 14.21 -7.96
C ASN A 199 5.09 14.69 -7.11
N ARG A 200 4.82 15.22 -5.91
CA ARG A 200 5.82 15.66 -4.94
C ARG A 200 6.00 14.69 -3.76
N MET A 201 5.17 13.64 -3.68
CA MET A 201 5.34 12.68 -2.59
C MET A 201 6.71 12.00 -2.67
N PRO A 202 7.49 12.02 -1.57
CA PRO A 202 8.90 11.59 -1.60
C PRO A 202 9.06 10.09 -1.85
N ASN A 203 8.04 9.28 -1.58
CA ASN A 203 8.06 7.83 -1.80
C ASN A 203 7.06 7.38 -2.89
N ARG A 204 6.66 8.25 -3.81
CA ARG A 204 5.63 7.94 -4.83
C ARG A 204 6.01 6.79 -5.77
N ASN A 205 7.30 6.53 -5.95
CA ASN A 205 7.81 5.44 -6.78
C ASN A 205 8.15 4.16 -5.97
N GLY A 206 7.82 4.18 -4.65
CA GLY A 206 8.01 3.03 -3.76
C GLY A 206 9.47 2.64 -3.52
N MET A 207 9.65 1.54 -2.80
CA MET A 207 10.95 0.96 -2.48
C MET A 207 11.37 -0.09 -3.52
N THR A 208 11.19 0.14 -4.80
CA THR A 208 11.73 -0.79 -5.80
C THR A 208 13.25 -0.72 -5.76
N LEU A 209 13.87 -1.76 -5.24
CA LEU A 209 15.25 -2.08 -5.57
C LEU A 209 15.23 -2.46 -7.05
N GLU A 210 16.00 -1.74 -7.87
CA GLU A 210 16.28 -2.20 -9.21
C GLU A 210 17.07 -3.51 -9.07
N HIS A 211 16.51 -4.58 -9.58
CA HIS A 211 17.15 -5.88 -9.68
C HIS A 211 17.86 -5.99 -11.02
#